data_d3bd398bec72661bfab78c4fc2b89ae7
#
_entry.id   d3bd398bec72661bfab78c4fc2b89ae7
#
_cell.length_a   1.000
_cell.length_b   1.000
_cell.length_c   1.000
_cell.angle_alpha   90.00
_cell.angle_beta   90.00
_cell.angle_gamma   90.00
#
_symmetry.space_group_name_H-M   'P 1'
#
loop_
_entity.id
_entity.type
_entity.pdbx_description
1 polymer ?
#
loop_
_entity_poly.entity_id
_entity_poly.type
_entity_poly.pdbx_seq_one_letter_code
_entity_poly.pdbx_strand_id
1 'polypeptide(L)'
;MPRQTVTITLYEHQDSKETEYSTLAQKYKISEKEIYETLRKINREFKNIRSESNDNPDQNKKELSEKLAVFDIRYSDYVGVRHYVGFAAVGNVFVQVLPKVFKPNPEKANKPQINNTTDGNDNKDGTWDSIMAFIRMLNLAYGLKIRDHDLAYLQGRKLRPNLYEIFIYLFAKSLWNEIQRGYHREYVELHSEEKFLRGKLLLSKQIRKLPHQLNTFSVEVHELIEDNLLNRIFYASIRIALGKTAWQTNKKLLEELMLVFDGVTPIRLTREHFERVHFTRLNERFKHPFELAKLLFMPPKGEGRDREVSGFFVDMNELFERFIAKIIRRNLPEDYDLLYQEEYPFLKLRRYTREREKCSKLTKCLPQKPDYVIIRRETPVLVLDAKYREFKENMPSSDMARQLYVYSKILEHDSKEKRKNKIEPKIPAVLIFPSSDTYNKELKNKKYLEFEFFDETKLYVVAYDVETLKSRLDMDMKNIRYVITKILNHDGKSSACSV
;
A
#
# COMPACT_ATOMS: atom_id res chain seq x y z
N MET A 1 9.98 -9.40 34.98
CA MET A 1 10.68 -9.85 33.76
C MET A 1 9.97 -9.24 32.55
N PRO A 2 10.65 -8.65 31.57
CA PRO A 2 9.98 -8.17 30.36
C PRO A 2 9.35 -9.39 29.66
N ARG A 3 8.04 -9.31 29.36
CA ARG A 3 7.34 -10.37 28.65
C ARG A 3 7.98 -10.55 27.28
N GLN A 4 8.31 -11.79 26.94
CA GLN A 4 8.93 -12.14 25.67
C GLN A 4 8.00 -11.76 24.51
N THR A 5 8.51 -11.06 23.54
CA THR A 5 7.75 -10.65 22.33
C THR A 5 7.52 -11.86 21.44
N VAL A 6 6.30 -12.09 21.02
CA VAL A 6 5.93 -13.21 20.16
C VAL A 6 5.46 -12.71 18.80
N THR A 7 5.98 -13.32 17.72
CA THR A 7 5.57 -12.99 16.35
C THR A 7 4.83 -14.16 15.71
N ILE A 8 3.54 -13.95 15.41
CA ILE A 8 2.69 -14.91 14.70
C ILE A 8 2.76 -14.56 13.22
N THR A 9 3.22 -15.51 12.40
CA THR A 9 3.27 -15.37 10.94
C THR A 9 2.19 -16.23 10.30
N LEU A 10 1.31 -15.60 9.53
CA LEU A 10 0.24 -16.23 8.77
C LEU A 10 0.39 -15.88 7.29
N TYR A 11 -0.21 -16.69 6.43
CA TYR A 11 -0.32 -16.39 5.00
C TYR A 11 -1.80 -16.19 4.63
N GLU A 12 -2.08 -15.31 3.69
CA GLU A 12 -3.44 -15.10 3.21
C GLU A 12 -4.02 -16.40 2.62
N HIS A 13 -5.32 -16.63 2.83
CA HIS A 13 -6.01 -17.85 2.40
C HIS A 13 -5.31 -19.16 2.83
N GLN A 14 -4.65 -19.14 3.99
CA GLN A 14 -4.00 -20.31 4.57
C GLN A 14 -5.04 -21.37 4.94
N ASP A 15 -4.66 -22.65 4.84
CA ASP A 15 -5.53 -23.78 5.17
C ASP A 15 -5.99 -23.71 6.64
N SER A 16 -7.25 -24.09 6.90
CA SER A 16 -7.85 -24.10 8.24
C SER A 16 -7.06 -24.96 9.22
N LYS A 17 -6.52 -26.11 8.79
CA LYS A 17 -5.69 -26.98 9.65
C LYS A 17 -4.41 -26.29 10.15
N GLU A 18 -3.80 -25.45 9.33
CA GLU A 18 -2.59 -24.69 9.73
C GLU A 18 -2.90 -23.50 10.62
N THR A 19 -4.15 -23.06 10.67
CA THR A 19 -4.63 -21.90 11.44
C THR A 19 -5.53 -22.27 12.62
N GLU A 20 -5.56 -23.56 13.00
CA GLU A 20 -6.20 -23.98 14.25
C GLU A 20 -5.58 -23.28 15.46
N TYR A 21 -6.42 -22.82 16.41
CA TYR A 21 -5.95 -22.11 17.61
C TYR A 21 -5.00 -22.99 18.43
N SER A 22 -5.25 -24.28 18.54
CA SER A 22 -4.40 -25.26 19.20
C SER A 22 -3.02 -25.36 18.58
N THR A 23 -2.96 -25.45 17.23
CA THR A 23 -1.73 -25.50 16.47
C THR A 23 -0.92 -24.22 16.62
N LEU A 24 -1.57 -23.06 16.53
CA LEU A 24 -0.92 -21.76 16.72
C LEU A 24 -0.42 -21.59 18.16
N ALA A 25 -1.23 -21.97 19.16
CA ALA A 25 -0.88 -21.88 20.56
C ALA A 25 0.38 -22.71 20.86
N GLN A 26 0.45 -23.94 20.36
CA GLN A 26 1.61 -24.81 20.53
C GLN A 26 2.86 -24.26 19.81
N LYS A 27 2.70 -23.79 18.56
CA LYS A 27 3.81 -23.27 17.73
C LYS A 27 4.44 -22.01 18.34
N TYR A 28 3.61 -21.08 18.81
CA TYR A 28 4.06 -19.78 19.30
C TYR A 28 4.17 -19.69 20.82
N LYS A 29 3.80 -20.74 21.56
CA LYS A 29 3.82 -20.83 23.03
C LYS A 29 3.00 -19.72 23.72
N ILE A 30 1.81 -19.47 23.20
CA ILE A 30 0.84 -18.52 23.71
C ILE A 30 -0.50 -19.23 23.91
N SER A 31 -1.34 -18.77 24.84
CA SER A 31 -2.67 -19.37 25.04
C SER A 31 -3.60 -19.07 23.85
N GLU A 32 -4.48 -20.01 23.53
CA GLU A 32 -5.51 -19.84 22.48
C GLU A 32 -6.36 -18.60 22.72
N LYS A 33 -6.71 -18.34 24.00
CA LYS A 33 -7.47 -17.16 24.44
C LYS A 33 -6.73 -15.86 24.10
N GLU A 34 -5.43 -15.80 24.31
CA GLU A 34 -4.61 -14.61 24.00
C GLU A 34 -4.51 -14.37 22.50
N ILE A 35 -4.40 -15.44 21.69
CA ILE A 35 -4.46 -15.35 20.22
C ILE A 35 -5.81 -14.78 19.79
N TYR A 36 -6.92 -15.37 20.26
CA TYR A 36 -8.27 -14.93 19.92
C TYR A 36 -8.52 -13.47 20.26
N GLU A 37 -8.20 -13.05 21.50
CA GLU A 37 -8.37 -11.67 21.94
C GLU A 37 -7.51 -10.69 21.12
N THR A 38 -6.29 -11.08 20.76
CA THR A 38 -5.41 -10.30 19.90
C THR A 38 -6.02 -10.08 18.52
N LEU A 39 -6.48 -11.13 17.87
CA LEU A 39 -7.09 -11.06 16.55
C LEU A 39 -8.41 -10.27 16.56
N ARG A 40 -9.19 -10.41 17.64
CA ARG A 40 -10.42 -9.64 17.86
C ARG A 40 -10.13 -8.14 18.00
N LYS A 41 -9.09 -7.75 18.72
CA LYS A 41 -8.64 -6.36 18.84
C LYS A 41 -8.20 -5.81 17.49
N ILE A 42 -7.41 -6.57 16.73
CA ILE A 42 -6.98 -6.19 15.38
C ILE A 42 -8.20 -5.96 14.47
N ASN A 43 -9.14 -6.91 14.41
CA ASN A 43 -10.34 -6.77 13.61
C ASN A 43 -11.16 -5.52 13.98
N ARG A 44 -11.32 -5.25 15.27
CA ARG A 44 -12.08 -4.08 15.75
C ARG A 44 -11.46 -2.77 15.25
N GLU A 45 -10.15 -2.66 15.37
CA GLU A 45 -9.41 -1.45 15.00
C GLU A 45 -9.43 -1.21 13.48
N PHE A 46 -9.08 -2.23 12.69
CA PHE A 46 -9.02 -2.11 11.23
C PHE A 46 -10.39 -2.10 10.55
N LYS A 47 -11.42 -2.67 11.16
CA LYS A 47 -12.80 -2.58 10.69
C LYS A 47 -13.30 -1.13 10.72
N ASN A 48 -13.01 -0.42 11.79
CA ASN A 48 -13.40 0.98 11.93
C ASN A 48 -12.74 1.87 10.87
N ILE A 49 -11.45 1.65 10.58
CA ILE A 49 -10.72 2.44 9.57
C ILE A 49 -11.33 2.28 8.17
N ARG A 50 -11.84 1.09 7.83
CA ARG A 50 -12.37 0.78 6.50
C ARG A 50 -13.83 1.18 6.31
N SER A 51 -14.65 1.09 7.34
CA SER A 51 -16.06 1.51 7.26
C SER A 51 -16.21 2.99 6.93
N GLU A 52 -15.17 3.78 7.18
CA GLU A 52 -15.14 5.22 6.94
C GLU A 52 -14.71 5.61 5.52
N SER A 53 -14.06 4.70 4.79
CA SER A 53 -13.62 4.97 3.41
C SER A 53 -14.68 4.63 2.34
N ASN A 54 -15.78 3.99 2.72
CA ASN A 54 -16.89 3.64 1.83
C ASN A 54 -18.14 4.48 2.15
N ASP A 55 -18.26 5.63 1.48
CA ASP A 55 -19.41 6.56 1.60
C ASP A 55 -20.68 6.09 0.86
N ASN A 56 -20.87 4.79 0.64
CA ASN A 56 -22.08 4.30 -0.04
C ASN A 56 -23.15 3.92 0.99
N PRO A 57 -24.24 4.72 1.15
CA PRO A 57 -25.22 4.54 2.23
C PRO A 57 -26.18 3.35 2.06
N ASP A 58 -26.21 2.70 0.90
CA ASP A 58 -27.26 1.72 0.53
C ASP A 58 -26.87 0.24 0.72
N GLN A 59 -25.69 -0.09 1.23
CA GLN A 59 -25.32 -1.47 1.50
C GLN A 59 -25.58 -1.86 2.97
N ASN A 60 -26.20 -3.03 3.16
CA ASN A 60 -26.49 -3.61 4.47
C ASN A 60 -25.26 -3.55 5.40
N LYS A 61 -25.27 -2.65 6.39
CA LYS A 61 -24.13 -2.34 7.28
C LYS A 61 -23.50 -3.58 7.94
N LYS A 62 -24.27 -4.65 8.13
CA LYS A 62 -23.80 -5.89 8.78
C LYS A 62 -22.96 -6.75 7.81
N GLU A 63 -23.42 -6.88 6.59
CA GLU A 63 -22.72 -7.66 5.53
C GLU A 63 -21.42 -6.97 5.06
N LEU A 64 -21.45 -5.64 4.96
CA LEU A 64 -20.28 -4.82 4.67
C LEU A 64 -19.25 -4.92 5.81
N SER A 65 -19.72 -4.91 7.06
CA SER A 65 -18.84 -5.00 8.25
C SER A 65 -18.11 -6.32 8.35
N GLU A 66 -18.72 -7.42 7.86
CA GLU A 66 -18.07 -8.74 7.83
C GLU A 66 -17.05 -8.86 6.70
N LYS A 67 -17.32 -8.24 5.55
CA LYS A 67 -16.37 -8.21 4.41
C LYS A 67 -15.10 -7.41 4.70
N LEU A 68 -15.15 -6.47 5.63
CA LEU A 68 -14.04 -5.58 5.99
C LEU A 68 -13.08 -6.15 7.07
N ALA A 69 -13.41 -7.27 7.70
CA ALA A 69 -12.55 -7.88 8.71
C ALA A 69 -11.26 -8.46 8.09
N VAL A 70 -10.13 -8.29 8.77
CA VAL A 70 -8.83 -8.88 8.37
C VAL A 70 -8.85 -10.38 8.55
N PHE A 71 -9.37 -10.84 9.71
CA PHE A 71 -9.47 -12.23 10.09
C PHE A 71 -10.92 -12.66 10.21
N ASP A 72 -11.23 -13.85 9.75
CA ASP A 72 -12.50 -14.49 10.04
C ASP A 72 -12.37 -15.33 11.32
N ILE A 73 -12.89 -14.82 12.41
CA ILE A 73 -12.83 -15.41 13.76
C ILE A 73 -14.16 -15.98 14.19
N ARG A 74 -15.08 -16.26 13.25
CA ARG A 74 -16.41 -16.84 13.58
C ARG A 74 -16.33 -18.32 13.96
N TYR A 75 -15.27 -18.99 13.53
CA TYR A 75 -15.04 -20.39 13.86
C TYR A 75 -14.38 -20.54 15.24
N SER A 76 -14.82 -21.51 16.03
CA SER A 76 -14.28 -21.77 17.35
C SER A 76 -12.88 -22.36 17.31
N ASP A 77 -12.55 -23.07 16.24
CA ASP A 77 -11.39 -23.94 16.18
C ASP A 77 -10.22 -23.37 15.38
N TYR A 78 -10.52 -22.52 14.39
CA TYR A 78 -9.49 -21.97 13.53
C TYR A 78 -9.75 -20.52 13.11
N VAL A 79 -8.72 -19.85 12.60
CA VAL A 79 -8.73 -18.48 12.06
C VAL A 79 -8.77 -18.50 10.56
N GLY A 80 -9.79 -17.90 9.96
CA GLY A 80 -9.80 -17.63 8.53
C GLY A 80 -8.92 -16.41 8.20
N VAL A 81 -7.89 -16.57 7.38
CA VAL A 81 -7.04 -15.46 6.91
C VAL A 81 -7.52 -15.01 5.55
N ARG A 82 -7.98 -13.76 5.45
CA ARG A 82 -8.53 -13.20 4.20
C ARG A 82 -7.44 -12.60 3.30
N HIS A 83 -7.85 -11.88 2.26
CA HIS A 83 -6.99 -11.26 1.24
C HIS A 83 -6.22 -10.02 1.70
N TYR A 84 -6.13 -9.80 2.99
CA TYR A 84 -5.40 -8.66 3.57
C TYR A 84 -4.02 -9.08 4.05
N VAL A 85 -3.00 -8.34 3.61
CA VAL A 85 -1.59 -8.56 3.98
C VAL A 85 -1.06 -7.35 4.73
N GLY A 86 -0.11 -7.58 5.64
CA GLY A 86 0.44 -6.54 6.51
C GLY A 86 0.75 -7.06 7.89
N PHE A 87 0.70 -6.18 8.86
CA PHE A 87 1.00 -6.55 10.25
C PHE A 87 0.26 -5.67 11.26
N ALA A 88 0.15 -6.20 12.47
CA ALA A 88 -0.30 -5.45 13.64
C ALA A 88 0.44 -5.89 14.90
N ALA A 89 0.66 -4.94 15.81
CA ALA A 89 1.23 -5.14 17.14
C ALA A 89 0.18 -4.83 18.20
N VAL A 90 -0.10 -5.80 19.08
CA VAL A 90 -1.02 -5.68 20.22
C VAL A 90 -0.28 -6.09 21.48
N GLY A 91 0.07 -5.13 22.34
CA GLY A 91 0.93 -5.42 23.50
C GLY A 91 2.27 -6.02 23.05
N ASN A 92 2.56 -7.25 23.51
CA ASN A 92 3.78 -8.00 23.16
C ASN A 92 3.58 -9.02 22.02
N VAL A 93 2.37 -9.08 21.43
CA VAL A 93 2.07 -10.02 20.35
C VAL A 93 2.06 -9.25 19.02
N PHE A 94 2.92 -9.68 18.10
CA PHE A 94 2.96 -9.21 16.71
C PHE A 94 2.28 -10.24 15.81
N VAL A 95 1.34 -9.80 15.01
CA VAL A 95 0.69 -10.63 13.99
C VAL A 95 1.06 -10.07 12.63
N GLN A 96 1.66 -10.89 11.77
CA GLN A 96 1.96 -10.53 10.39
C GLN A 96 1.27 -11.50 9.44
N VAL A 97 0.69 -10.97 8.38
CA VAL A 97 0.09 -11.74 7.28
C VAL A 97 0.87 -11.46 6.02
N LEU A 98 1.39 -12.50 5.40
CA LEU A 98 2.19 -12.44 4.19
C LEU A 98 1.39 -12.91 2.96
N PRO A 99 1.72 -12.45 1.76
CA PRO A 99 1.06 -12.90 0.54
C PRO A 99 1.26 -14.41 0.30
N LYS A 100 0.18 -15.10 -0.06
CA LYS A 100 0.21 -16.55 -0.36
C LYS A 100 1.17 -16.92 -1.51
N VAL A 101 1.32 -16.02 -2.47
CA VAL A 101 2.18 -16.20 -3.63
C VAL A 101 3.67 -16.31 -3.25
N PHE A 102 4.04 -15.83 -2.08
CA PHE A 102 5.39 -15.93 -1.53
C PHE A 102 5.53 -17.05 -0.48
N LYS A 103 4.49 -17.84 -0.23
CA LYS A 103 4.57 -18.95 0.75
C LYS A 103 5.71 -19.89 0.34
N PRO A 104 6.67 -20.17 1.25
CA PRO A 104 7.81 -21.04 0.95
C PRO A 104 7.36 -22.45 0.58
N ASN A 105 8.08 -23.10 -0.33
CA ASN A 105 7.81 -24.49 -0.66
C ASN A 105 8.40 -25.40 0.42
N PRO A 106 7.60 -26.18 1.15
CA PRO A 106 8.09 -27.09 2.20
C PRO A 106 9.09 -28.11 1.68
N GLU A 107 9.01 -28.54 0.42
CA GLU A 107 9.94 -29.50 -0.18
C GLU A 107 11.34 -28.90 -0.38
N LYS A 108 11.45 -27.59 -0.61
CA LYS A 108 12.74 -26.89 -0.73
C LYS A 108 13.38 -26.61 0.64
N ALA A 109 12.57 -26.48 1.68
CA ALA A 109 13.05 -26.26 3.05
C ALA A 109 13.81 -27.47 3.62
N ASN A 110 13.52 -28.67 3.12
CA ASN A 110 14.13 -29.94 3.58
C ASN A 110 15.34 -30.40 2.77
N LYS A 111 15.76 -29.71 1.71
CA LYS A 111 16.99 -30.07 1.01
C LYS A 111 18.20 -29.52 1.77
N PRO A 112 19.13 -30.37 2.26
CA PRO A 112 20.37 -29.89 2.85
C PRO A 112 21.17 -29.14 1.77
N GLN A 113 21.22 -27.84 1.86
CA GLN A 113 22.20 -27.07 1.11
C GLN A 113 23.58 -27.42 1.72
N ILE A 114 24.42 -28.06 0.91
CA ILE A 114 25.83 -28.35 1.24
C ILE A 114 26.59 -27.02 1.19
N ASN A 115 26.42 -26.21 2.22
CA ASN A 115 27.32 -25.11 2.54
C ASN A 115 27.67 -25.23 4.00
N ASN A 116 28.90 -25.68 4.23
CA ASN A 116 29.58 -25.81 5.52
C ASN A 116 29.74 -24.43 6.18
N THR A 117 28.70 -23.92 6.81
CA THR A 117 28.81 -22.86 7.80
C THR A 117 27.98 -23.26 9.02
N THR A 118 28.69 -23.62 10.07
CA THR A 118 28.24 -23.98 11.42
C THR A 118 27.66 -22.76 12.17
N ASP A 119 26.78 -22.00 11.55
CA ASP A 119 26.12 -20.88 12.20
C ASP A 119 24.59 -21.03 12.10
N GLY A 120 23.95 -21.14 13.26
CA GLY A 120 22.53 -21.33 13.43
C GLY A 120 21.71 -20.22 12.75
N ASN A 121 21.49 -20.37 11.47
CA ASN A 121 20.73 -19.44 10.65
C ASN A 121 19.26 -19.90 10.62
N ASP A 122 18.39 -19.24 11.37
CA ASP A 122 16.93 -19.45 11.41
C ASP A 122 16.22 -19.10 10.07
N ASN A 123 16.97 -18.93 8.98
CA ASN A 123 16.47 -18.64 7.63
C ASN A 123 15.95 -19.88 6.88
N LYS A 124 15.75 -21.01 7.59
CA LYS A 124 15.34 -22.28 6.96
C LYS A 124 13.95 -22.27 6.35
N ASP A 125 13.10 -21.33 6.70
CA ASP A 125 11.69 -21.34 6.29
C ASP A 125 11.33 -20.34 5.15
N GLY A 126 12.28 -19.58 4.59
CA GLY A 126 12.06 -18.64 3.49
C GLY A 126 11.17 -17.42 3.84
N THR A 127 10.89 -17.20 5.12
CA THR A 127 10.05 -16.09 5.58
C THR A 127 10.66 -14.72 5.27
N TRP A 128 12.01 -14.60 5.36
CA TRP A 128 12.71 -13.36 4.98
C TRP A 128 12.50 -13.00 3.51
N ASP A 129 12.60 -13.97 2.61
CA ASP A 129 12.41 -13.75 1.18
C ASP A 129 10.98 -13.29 0.87
N SER A 130 10.00 -13.89 1.55
CA SER A 130 8.59 -13.51 1.46
C SER A 130 8.35 -12.07 1.94
N ILE A 131 8.96 -11.68 3.05
CA ILE A 131 8.90 -10.33 3.59
C ILE A 131 9.56 -9.31 2.64
N MET A 132 10.76 -9.63 2.13
CA MET A 132 11.47 -8.76 1.20
C MET A 132 10.69 -8.53 -0.09
N ALA A 133 10.13 -9.59 -0.65
CA ALA A 133 9.30 -9.51 -1.84
C ALA A 133 8.05 -8.65 -1.61
N PHE A 134 7.38 -8.83 -0.47
CA PHE A 134 6.22 -8.02 -0.07
C PHE A 134 6.59 -6.54 0.08
N ILE A 135 7.67 -6.22 0.80
CA ILE A 135 8.13 -4.83 0.99
C ILE A 135 8.49 -4.18 -0.34
N ARG A 136 9.17 -4.90 -1.26
CA ARG A 136 9.49 -4.37 -2.59
C ARG A 136 8.25 -4.12 -3.43
N MET A 137 7.27 -5.02 -3.39
CA MET A 137 5.97 -4.81 -4.04
C MET A 137 5.26 -3.58 -3.48
N LEU A 138 5.20 -3.44 -2.17
CA LEU A 138 4.61 -2.30 -1.47
C LEU A 138 5.34 -0.99 -1.81
N ASN A 139 6.69 -1.03 -1.79
CA ASN A 139 7.54 0.12 -2.13
C ASN A 139 7.26 0.63 -3.55
N LEU A 140 7.14 -0.27 -4.53
CA LEU A 140 6.85 0.11 -5.90
C LEU A 140 5.42 0.63 -6.05
N ALA A 141 4.44 -0.05 -5.48
CA ALA A 141 3.02 0.30 -5.60
C ALA A 141 2.71 1.67 -4.99
N TYR A 142 3.25 1.96 -3.81
CA TYR A 142 2.97 3.18 -3.04
C TYR A 142 4.08 4.22 -3.08
N GLY A 143 5.23 3.93 -3.69
CA GLY A 143 6.34 4.88 -3.81
C GLY A 143 7.00 5.23 -2.47
N LEU A 144 7.14 4.26 -1.57
CA LEU A 144 7.64 4.46 -0.21
C LEU A 144 9.12 4.85 -0.14
N LYS A 145 9.86 4.87 -1.26
CA LYS A 145 11.28 5.23 -1.35
C LYS A 145 12.20 4.40 -0.44
N ILE A 146 11.81 3.15 -0.13
CA ILE A 146 12.62 2.21 0.64
C ILE A 146 13.82 1.78 -0.20
N ARG A 147 15.02 1.82 0.37
CA ARG A 147 16.26 1.46 -0.33
C ARG A 147 16.57 -0.02 -0.15
N ASP A 148 16.94 -0.71 -1.22
CA ASP A 148 17.32 -2.13 -1.15
C ASP A 148 18.50 -2.38 -0.23
N HIS A 149 19.43 -1.45 -0.11
CA HIS A 149 20.57 -1.55 0.79
C HIS A 149 20.15 -1.61 2.27
N ASP A 150 19.10 -0.86 2.68
CA ASP A 150 18.58 -0.91 4.06
C ASP A 150 17.92 -2.25 4.34
N LEU A 151 17.24 -2.84 3.36
CA LEU A 151 16.67 -4.19 3.45
C LEU A 151 17.74 -5.27 3.49
N ALA A 152 18.77 -5.19 2.64
CA ALA A 152 19.88 -6.11 2.62
C ALA A 152 20.67 -6.11 3.94
N TYR A 153 20.85 -4.93 4.56
CA TYR A 153 21.47 -4.79 5.87
C TYR A 153 20.72 -5.57 6.95
N LEU A 154 19.37 -5.49 6.95
CA LEU A 154 18.55 -6.22 7.92
C LEU A 154 18.59 -7.73 7.68
N GLN A 155 18.55 -8.15 6.42
CA GLN A 155 18.61 -9.56 6.04
C GLN A 155 19.96 -10.20 6.42
N GLY A 156 21.07 -9.45 6.33
CA GLY A 156 22.39 -9.90 6.73
C GLY A 156 22.58 -10.08 8.25
N ARG A 157 21.66 -9.60 9.06
CA ARG A 157 21.68 -9.80 10.51
C ARG A 157 20.88 -11.04 10.89
N LYS A 158 21.36 -11.79 11.89
CA LYS A 158 20.67 -12.97 12.44
C LYS A 158 19.45 -12.57 13.29
N LEU A 159 18.50 -11.84 12.69
CA LEU A 159 17.28 -11.37 13.35
C LEU A 159 16.10 -12.25 12.94
N ARG A 160 15.17 -12.48 13.84
CA ARG A 160 13.91 -13.16 13.49
C ARG A 160 13.09 -12.23 12.58
N PRO A 161 12.56 -12.73 11.44
CA PRO A 161 11.82 -11.92 10.50
C PRO A 161 10.51 -11.37 11.12
N ASN A 162 10.41 -10.04 11.22
CA ASN A 162 9.26 -9.35 11.78
C ASN A 162 9.03 -8.04 11.01
N LEU A 163 7.89 -7.96 10.30
CA LEU A 163 7.52 -6.80 9.50
C LEU A 163 7.43 -5.51 10.33
N TYR A 164 6.87 -5.59 11.53
CA TYR A 164 6.73 -4.41 12.40
C TYR A 164 8.09 -3.82 12.75
N GLU A 165 9.04 -4.66 13.15
CA GLU A 165 10.40 -4.24 13.48
C GLU A 165 11.15 -3.67 12.28
N ILE A 166 10.94 -4.27 11.10
CA ILE A 166 11.53 -3.78 9.85
C ILE A 166 11.00 -2.37 9.54
N PHE A 167 9.70 -2.14 9.66
CA PHE A 167 9.13 -0.82 9.40
C PHE A 167 9.54 0.22 10.45
N ILE A 168 9.72 -0.17 11.71
CA ILE A 168 10.32 0.72 12.73
C ILE A 168 11.75 1.09 12.32
N TYR A 169 12.56 0.12 11.89
CA TYR A 169 13.91 0.40 11.40
C TYR A 169 13.91 1.37 10.22
N LEU A 170 13.08 1.12 9.22
CA LEU A 170 12.97 1.97 8.04
C LEU A 170 12.55 3.40 8.39
N PHE A 171 11.57 3.54 9.28
CA PHE A 171 11.17 4.85 9.83
C PHE A 171 12.33 5.55 10.52
N ALA A 172 12.93 4.91 11.51
CA ALA A 172 14.01 5.50 12.31
C ALA A 172 15.22 5.83 11.44
N LYS A 173 15.62 4.95 10.52
CA LYS A 173 16.77 5.14 9.62
C LYS A 173 16.53 6.27 8.62
N SER A 174 15.31 6.33 8.03
CA SER A 174 14.99 7.42 7.11
C SER A 174 14.97 8.77 7.81
N LEU A 175 14.40 8.84 9.02
CA LEU A 175 14.38 10.06 9.83
C LEU A 175 15.80 10.48 10.23
N TRP A 176 16.62 9.55 10.69
CA TRP A 176 18.03 9.80 11.03
C TRP A 176 18.82 10.39 9.87
N ASN A 177 18.66 9.82 8.67
CA ASN A 177 19.34 10.31 7.49
C ASN A 177 18.97 11.77 7.15
N GLU A 178 17.72 12.17 7.35
CA GLU A 178 17.28 13.54 7.09
C GLU A 178 17.73 14.51 8.21
N ILE A 179 17.74 14.04 9.46
CA ILE A 179 18.25 14.82 10.61
C ILE A 179 19.75 15.14 10.42
N GLN A 180 20.55 14.19 9.95
CA GLN A 180 21.98 14.43 9.68
C GLN A 180 22.22 15.48 8.59
N ARG A 181 21.26 15.71 7.69
CA ARG A 181 21.30 16.79 6.69
C ARG A 181 20.88 18.13 7.24
N GLY A 182 20.37 18.17 8.45
CA GLY A 182 19.90 19.34 9.17
C GLY A 182 18.53 19.12 9.81
N TYR A 183 18.38 19.62 11.01
CA TYR A 183 17.15 19.54 11.77
C TYR A 183 16.04 20.39 11.12
N HIS A 184 14.78 19.96 11.21
CA HIS A 184 13.67 20.76 10.70
C HIS A 184 13.35 21.89 11.64
N ARG A 185 13.35 23.10 11.10
CA ARG A 185 12.95 24.32 11.80
C ARG A 185 11.90 25.05 10.98
N GLU A 186 10.99 25.69 11.66
CA GLU A 186 9.91 26.44 11.04
C GLU A 186 9.87 27.85 11.58
N TYR A 187 9.63 28.82 10.67
CA TYR A 187 9.41 30.20 11.08
C TYR A 187 7.99 30.32 11.63
N VAL A 188 7.89 30.73 12.90
CA VAL A 188 6.62 30.98 13.55
C VAL A 188 6.54 32.44 13.92
N GLU A 189 5.42 33.06 13.62
CA GLU A 189 5.08 34.39 14.03
C GLU A 189 4.70 34.38 15.51
N LEU A 190 5.54 35.04 16.32
CA LEU A 190 5.35 35.17 17.77
C LEU A 190 5.06 36.61 18.15
N HIS A 191 4.04 36.80 18.96
CA HIS A 191 3.79 38.08 19.59
C HIS A 191 4.48 38.11 20.97
N SER A 192 5.47 38.96 21.13
CA SER A 192 6.23 39.07 22.37
C SER A 192 6.30 40.51 22.89
N GLU A 193 6.61 40.64 24.17
CA GLU A 193 6.92 41.92 24.83
C GLU A 193 8.44 42.02 24.96
N GLU A 194 9.03 42.89 24.16
CA GLU A 194 10.48 43.04 24.09
C GLU A 194 10.94 44.37 24.68
N LYS A 195 12.10 44.40 25.33
CA LYS A 195 12.71 45.64 25.83
C LYS A 195 13.28 46.53 24.71
N PHE A 196 13.55 45.90 23.57
CA PHE A 196 14.08 46.58 22.38
C PHE A 196 13.16 46.31 21.20
N LEU A 197 13.06 47.28 20.29
CA LEU A 197 12.27 47.09 19.08
C LEU A 197 12.92 46.04 18.16
N ARG A 198 12.30 44.87 18.08
CA ARG A 198 12.71 43.75 17.22
C ARG A 198 11.49 43.27 16.42
N GLY A 199 11.63 43.22 15.12
CA GLY A 199 10.48 42.79 14.27
C GLY A 199 9.50 43.95 14.03
N LYS A 200 8.23 43.60 13.86
CA LYS A 200 7.15 44.54 13.53
C LYS A 200 6.43 45.01 14.80
N LEU A 201 6.38 46.32 15.02
CA LEU A 201 5.65 46.88 16.16
C LEU A 201 4.14 46.73 15.98
N LEU A 202 3.47 46.13 16.96
CA LEU A 202 2.03 46.02 17.02
C LEU A 202 1.40 47.30 17.61
N LEU A 203 1.25 48.31 16.76
CA LEU A 203 0.78 49.64 17.18
C LEU A 203 -0.55 49.58 17.96
N SER A 204 -1.51 48.73 17.53
CA SER A 204 -2.80 48.58 18.21
C SER A 204 -2.67 48.08 19.65
N LYS A 205 -1.68 47.24 19.95
CA LYS A 205 -1.36 46.77 21.31
C LYS A 205 -0.54 47.80 22.06
N GLN A 206 0.42 48.41 21.41
CA GLN A 206 1.32 49.39 22.02
C GLN A 206 0.58 50.62 22.54
N ILE A 207 -0.36 51.18 21.78
CA ILE A 207 -1.16 52.37 22.16
C ILE A 207 -2.07 52.11 23.35
N ARG A 208 -2.47 50.85 23.56
CA ARG A 208 -3.33 50.46 24.69
C ARG A 208 -2.58 50.19 25.99
N LYS A 209 -1.25 50.25 25.99
CA LYS A 209 -0.44 50.02 27.18
C LYS A 209 -0.61 51.13 28.20
N LEU A 210 -0.60 50.72 29.45
CA LEU A 210 -0.58 51.62 30.59
C LEU A 210 0.80 52.29 30.74
N PRO A 211 0.91 53.47 31.35
CA PRO A 211 2.19 54.21 31.46
C PRO A 211 3.34 53.40 32.04
N HIS A 212 3.09 52.50 33.00
CA HIS A 212 4.13 51.65 33.59
C HIS A 212 4.57 50.48 32.70
N GLN A 213 3.88 50.23 31.57
CA GLN A 213 4.19 49.18 30.58
C GLN A 213 4.89 49.74 29.34
N LEU A 214 5.12 51.04 29.26
CA LEU A 214 5.74 51.69 28.09
C LEU A 214 7.22 51.40 27.93
N ASN A 215 7.85 50.74 28.91
CA ASN A 215 9.24 50.30 28.84
C ASN A 215 9.46 49.05 28.00
N THR A 216 8.40 48.47 27.45
CA THR A 216 8.44 47.31 26.55
C THR A 216 7.67 47.60 25.25
N PHE A 217 8.07 46.93 24.18
CA PHE A 217 7.44 47.03 22.87
C PHE A 217 6.63 45.73 22.60
N SER A 218 5.36 45.88 22.24
CA SER A 218 4.57 44.78 21.76
C SER A 218 4.93 44.52 20.29
N VAL A 219 5.64 43.46 20.02
CA VAL A 219 6.18 43.15 18.69
C VAL A 219 5.73 41.83 18.15
N GLU A 220 5.65 41.73 16.83
CA GLU A 220 5.52 40.54 16.05
C GLU A 220 6.89 40.13 15.53
N VAL A 221 7.39 39.00 15.97
CA VAL A 221 8.72 38.48 15.63
C VAL A 221 8.59 37.14 14.94
N HIS A 222 9.31 36.95 13.85
CA HIS A 222 9.44 35.64 13.22
C HIS A 222 10.64 34.93 13.84
N GLU A 223 10.35 33.87 14.59
CA GLU A 223 11.40 33.04 15.19
C GLU A 223 11.48 31.69 14.52
N LEU A 224 12.70 31.21 14.34
CA LEU A 224 12.97 29.89 13.79
C LEU A 224 12.95 28.87 14.93
N ILE A 225 11.84 28.16 15.08
CA ILE A 225 11.63 27.23 16.17
C ILE A 225 11.74 25.77 15.74
N GLU A 226 12.22 24.95 16.66
CA GLU A 226 12.31 23.48 16.50
C GLU A 226 11.04 22.76 16.96
N ASP A 227 10.32 23.36 17.90
CA ASP A 227 9.08 22.81 18.44
C ASP A 227 7.88 23.10 17.54
N ASN A 228 7.85 22.46 16.36
CA ASN A 228 6.78 22.54 15.36
C ASN A 228 5.99 21.24 15.26
N LEU A 229 4.85 21.28 14.59
CA LEU A 229 3.94 20.13 14.49
C LEU A 229 4.62 18.87 13.91
N LEU A 230 5.45 19.02 12.87
CA LEU A 230 6.13 17.90 12.23
C LEU A 230 7.10 17.20 13.19
N ASN A 231 7.90 17.98 13.92
CA ASN A 231 8.84 17.45 14.91
C ASN A 231 8.12 16.82 16.11
N ARG A 232 7.01 17.40 16.56
CA ARG A 232 6.15 16.82 17.62
C ARG A 232 5.59 15.45 17.21
N ILE A 233 5.19 15.29 15.93
CA ILE A 233 4.74 13.99 15.38
C ILE A 233 5.89 12.99 15.39
N PHE A 234 7.08 13.37 14.92
CA PHE A 234 8.24 12.48 14.94
C PHE A 234 8.62 12.07 16.36
N TYR A 235 8.69 13.02 17.30
CA TYR A 235 9.00 12.74 18.69
C TYR A 235 8.01 11.76 19.33
N ALA A 236 6.71 11.97 19.14
CA ALA A 236 5.69 11.09 19.64
C ALA A 236 5.78 9.68 18.98
N SER A 237 6.06 9.62 17.68
CA SER A 237 6.28 8.37 16.93
C SER A 237 7.49 7.58 17.45
N ILE A 238 8.62 8.27 17.73
CA ILE A 238 9.82 7.69 18.33
C ILE A 238 9.51 7.08 19.69
N ARG A 239 8.78 7.78 20.55
CA ARG A 239 8.39 7.29 21.89
C ARG A 239 7.52 6.04 21.81
N ILE A 240 6.54 6.02 20.91
CA ILE A 240 5.68 4.83 20.69
C ILE A 240 6.52 3.66 20.18
N ALA A 241 7.39 3.90 19.18
CA ALA A 241 8.25 2.87 18.62
C ALA A 241 9.21 2.29 19.66
N LEU A 242 9.84 3.14 20.49
CA LEU A 242 10.77 2.74 21.55
C LEU A 242 10.08 1.85 22.60
N GLY A 243 8.84 2.15 22.94
CA GLY A 243 8.06 1.35 23.89
C GLY A 243 7.61 -0.02 23.37
N LYS A 244 7.67 -0.24 22.03
CA LYS A 244 7.16 -1.47 21.39
C LYS A 244 8.23 -2.32 20.73
N THR A 245 9.39 -1.74 20.33
CA THR A 245 10.44 -2.49 19.66
C THR A 245 11.15 -3.49 20.58
N ALA A 246 11.38 -4.70 20.07
CA ALA A 246 12.18 -5.73 20.71
C ALA A 246 13.63 -5.76 20.19
N TRP A 247 13.87 -5.25 18.96
CA TRP A 247 15.19 -5.28 18.35
C TRP A 247 16.13 -4.25 18.96
N GLN A 248 17.29 -4.72 19.46
CA GLN A 248 18.30 -3.85 20.07
C GLN A 248 18.84 -2.79 19.08
N THR A 249 18.90 -3.13 17.79
CA THR A 249 19.29 -2.20 16.74
C THR A 249 18.32 -1.00 16.64
N ASN A 250 17.01 -1.28 16.71
CA ASN A 250 15.98 -0.26 16.69
C ASN A 250 16.03 0.59 17.95
N LYS A 251 16.19 -0.06 19.12
CA LYS A 251 16.29 0.68 20.40
C LYS A 251 17.39 1.71 20.38
N LYS A 252 18.62 1.32 20.01
CA LYS A 252 19.76 2.24 19.92
C LYS A 252 19.49 3.42 19.00
N LEU A 253 19.00 3.16 17.79
CA LEU A 253 18.71 4.21 16.81
C LEU A 253 17.60 5.16 17.26
N LEU A 254 16.55 4.61 17.91
CA LEU A 254 15.46 5.43 18.45
C LEU A 254 15.89 6.23 19.69
N GLU A 255 16.78 5.70 20.54
CA GLU A 255 17.34 6.41 21.69
C GLU A 255 18.21 7.60 21.21
N GLU A 256 19.05 7.40 20.17
CA GLU A 256 19.81 8.46 19.54
C GLU A 256 18.91 9.57 18.96
N LEU A 257 17.83 9.17 18.25
CA LEU A 257 16.83 10.12 17.75
C LEU A 257 16.13 10.85 18.88
N MET A 258 15.81 10.17 19.97
CA MET A 258 15.12 10.77 21.12
C MET A 258 15.94 11.91 21.74
N LEU A 259 17.28 11.78 21.81
CA LEU A 259 18.16 12.84 22.27
C LEU A 259 18.12 14.08 21.37
N VAL A 260 18.00 13.87 20.04
CA VAL A 260 17.92 14.98 19.09
C VAL A 260 16.61 15.77 19.24
N PHE A 261 15.53 15.11 19.64
CA PHE A 261 14.20 15.73 19.82
C PHE A 261 13.91 16.16 21.27
N ASP A 262 14.91 16.24 22.15
CA ASP A 262 14.72 16.54 23.58
C ASP A 262 14.02 17.88 23.84
N GLY A 263 14.26 18.89 22.99
CA GLY A 263 13.60 20.21 23.08
C GLY A 263 12.17 20.29 22.54
N VAL A 264 11.59 19.17 22.07
CA VAL A 264 10.28 19.15 21.41
C VAL A 264 9.18 18.75 22.38
N THR A 265 8.08 19.50 22.38
CA THR A 265 6.92 19.24 23.24
C THR A 265 6.26 17.89 22.90
N PRO A 266 6.13 16.98 23.88
CA PRO A 266 5.48 15.70 23.65
C PRO A 266 3.98 15.88 23.41
N ILE A 267 3.46 15.24 22.37
CA ILE A 267 2.02 15.22 22.06
C ILE A 267 1.48 13.79 22.04
N ARG A 268 0.18 13.65 22.28
CA ARG A 268 -0.55 12.42 21.98
C ARG A 268 -0.94 12.49 20.51
N LEU A 269 -0.53 11.49 19.71
CA LEU A 269 -0.83 11.46 18.28
C LEU A 269 -2.34 11.34 18.04
N THR A 270 -2.84 12.21 17.20
CA THR A 270 -4.21 12.16 16.65
C THR A 270 -4.14 12.13 15.13
N ARG A 271 -5.21 11.69 14.49
CA ARG A 271 -5.31 11.69 13.03
C ARG A 271 -5.18 13.10 12.45
N GLU A 272 -5.81 14.07 13.10
CA GLU A 272 -5.71 15.48 12.72
C GLU A 272 -4.27 15.99 12.65
N HIS A 273 -3.39 15.57 13.59
CA HIS A 273 -2.00 15.96 13.55
C HIS A 273 -1.35 15.56 12.23
N PHE A 274 -1.60 14.35 11.71
CA PHE A 274 -1.07 13.89 10.43
C PHE A 274 -1.72 14.59 9.23
N GLU A 275 -3.01 14.93 9.30
CA GLU A 275 -3.74 15.59 8.22
C GLU A 275 -3.39 17.08 8.08
N ARG A 276 -2.98 17.72 9.17
CA ARG A 276 -2.61 19.17 9.21
C ARG A 276 -1.19 19.45 8.72
N VAL A 277 -0.34 18.45 8.54
CA VAL A 277 1.01 18.65 8.03
C VAL A 277 0.97 18.96 6.54
N HIS A 278 1.52 20.11 6.14
CA HIS A 278 1.68 20.49 4.76
C HIS A 278 3.16 20.51 4.38
N PHE A 279 3.48 19.88 3.23
CA PHE A 279 4.83 19.83 2.72
C PHE A 279 5.09 21.00 1.76
N THR A 280 6.18 21.69 2.01
CA THR A 280 6.72 22.77 1.19
C THR A 280 8.14 22.41 0.75
N ARG A 281 8.77 23.22 -0.10
CA ARG A 281 10.17 22.98 -0.51
C ARG A 281 11.14 22.85 0.67
N LEU A 282 10.84 23.47 1.81
CA LEU A 282 11.71 23.49 2.99
C LEU A 282 11.67 22.18 3.79
N ASN A 283 10.53 21.50 3.83
CA ASN A 283 10.32 20.28 4.61
C ASN A 283 10.02 19.02 3.77
N GLU A 284 9.99 19.13 2.43
CA GLU A 284 9.68 18.01 1.50
C GLU A 284 10.57 16.78 1.74
N ARG A 285 11.81 16.97 2.15
CA ARG A 285 12.73 15.86 2.46
C ARG A 285 12.25 14.99 3.62
N PHE A 286 11.49 15.54 4.56
CA PHE A 286 10.91 14.81 5.69
C PHE A 286 9.63 14.06 5.35
N LYS A 287 9.11 14.20 4.13
CA LYS A 287 7.89 13.52 3.70
C LYS A 287 8.00 12.00 3.77
N HIS A 288 9.16 11.44 3.37
CA HIS A 288 9.35 9.99 3.43
C HIS A 288 9.29 9.42 4.87
N PRO A 289 10.09 9.87 5.85
CA PRO A 289 9.93 9.41 7.23
C PRO A 289 8.55 9.74 7.82
N PHE A 290 7.90 10.82 7.40
CA PHE A 290 6.53 11.14 7.82
C PHE A 290 5.51 10.13 7.30
N GLU A 291 5.57 9.72 6.03
CA GLU A 291 4.68 8.68 5.49
C GLU A 291 4.87 7.33 6.19
N LEU A 292 6.11 6.97 6.55
CA LEU A 292 6.37 5.79 7.36
C LEU A 292 5.80 5.91 8.79
N ALA A 293 5.93 7.08 9.42
CA ALA A 293 5.33 7.35 10.73
C ALA A 293 3.80 7.28 10.67
N LYS A 294 3.21 7.87 9.63
CA LYS A 294 1.77 7.84 9.37
C LYS A 294 1.25 6.40 9.21
N LEU A 295 1.95 5.59 8.41
CA LEU A 295 1.63 4.18 8.20
C LEU A 295 1.63 3.38 9.52
N LEU A 296 2.65 3.61 10.37
CA LEU A 296 2.83 2.89 11.63
C LEU A 296 1.95 3.39 12.77
N PHE A 297 1.77 4.69 12.90
CA PHE A 297 1.32 5.32 14.14
C PHE A 297 0.08 6.21 14.01
N MET A 298 -0.41 6.50 12.78
CA MET A 298 -1.62 7.33 12.63
C MET A 298 -2.84 6.62 13.25
N PRO A 299 -3.52 7.22 14.23
CA PRO A 299 -4.71 6.63 14.85
C PRO A 299 -5.87 6.53 13.85
N PRO A 300 -6.82 5.58 14.06
CA PRO A 300 -8.08 5.56 13.33
C PRO A 300 -8.91 6.81 13.63
N LYS A 301 -9.92 7.09 12.81
CA LYS A 301 -10.92 8.14 13.10
C LYS A 301 -11.75 7.73 14.33
N GLY A 302 -12.00 8.68 15.21
CA GLY A 302 -12.82 8.48 16.42
C GLY A 302 -12.15 9.05 17.68
N GLU A 303 -12.95 9.61 18.57
CA GLU A 303 -12.45 10.31 19.74
C GLU A 303 -11.91 9.37 20.83
N GLY A 304 -10.79 9.76 21.41
CA GLY A 304 -10.46 9.53 22.83
C GLY A 304 -9.90 8.18 23.24
N ARG A 305 -9.68 7.19 22.35
CA ARG A 305 -9.11 5.89 22.75
C ARG A 305 -7.64 5.79 22.42
N ASP A 306 -6.84 5.32 23.38
CA ASP A 306 -5.45 4.95 23.10
C ASP A 306 -5.43 3.84 22.04
N ARG A 307 -4.58 4.02 21.02
CA ARG A 307 -4.40 3.00 20.00
C ARG A 307 -3.74 1.77 20.62
N GLU A 308 -4.53 0.75 20.93
CA GLU A 308 -4.03 -0.54 21.43
C GLU A 308 -3.25 -1.29 20.34
N VAL A 309 -3.62 -1.06 19.07
CA VAL A 309 -3.07 -1.75 17.92
C VAL A 309 -2.24 -0.79 17.06
N SER A 310 -0.99 -1.12 16.76
CA SER A 310 -0.13 -0.40 15.82
C SER A 310 0.15 -1.27 14.60
N GLY A 311 0.17 -0.68 13.39
CA GLY A 311 0.40 -1.42 12.16
C GLY A 311 -0.58 -1.06 11.06
N PHE A 312 -0.54 -1.80 9.96
CA PHE A 312 -1.43 -1.62 8.82
C PHE A 312 -1.71 -2.94 8.11
N PHE A 313 -2.83 -2.97 7.38
CA PHE A 313 -3.16 -4.02 6.43
C PHE A 313 -3.61 -3.40 5.11
N VAL A 314 -3.16 -3.97 4.02
CA VAL A 314 -3.54 -3.59 2.65
C VAL A 314 -4.28 -4.74 1.97
N ASP A 315 -5.22 -4.40 1.09
CA ASP A 315 -5.88 -5.37 0.23
C ASP A 315 -4.87 -5.85 -0.83
N MET A 316 -4.65 -7.16 -0.89
CA MET A 316 -3.66 -7.73 -1.81
C MET A 316 -4.06 -7.60 -3.28
N ASN A 317 -5.36 -7.56 -3.58
CA ASN A 317 -5.83 -7.33 -4.95
C ASN A 317 -5.47 -5.89 -5.38
N GLU A 318 -5.81 -4.89 -4.54
CA GLU A 318 -5.48 -3.49 -4.81
C GLU A 318 -3.95 -3.27 -4.89
N LEU A 319 -3.19 -3.92 -3.99
CA LEU A 319 -1.73 -3.83 -4.01
C LEU A 319 -1.16 -4.38 -5.31
N PHE A 320 -1.62 -5.55 -5.76
CA PHE A 320 -1.16 -6.17 -7.00
C PHE A 320 -1.53 -5.33 -8.23
N GLU A 321 -2.74 -4.81 -8.30
CA GLU A 321 -3.16 -3.89 -9.36
C GLU A 321 -2.26 -2.65 -9.41
N ARG A 322 -2.06 -1.95 -8.29
CA ARG A 322 -1.17 -0.77 -8.22
C ARG A 322 0.27 -1.10 -8.62
N PHE A 323 0.75 -2.26 -8.19
CA PHE A 323 2.07 -2.76 -8.53
C PHE A 323 2.21 -2.97 -10.04
N ILE A 324 1.28 -3.70 -10.67
CA ILE A 324 1.29 -3.96 -12.13
C ILE A 324 1.17 -2.65 -12.91
N ALA A 325 0.33 -1.69 -12.48
CA ALA A 325 0.23 -0.36 -13.11
C ALA A 325 1.59 0.34 -13.20
N LYS A 326 2.35 0.32 -12.09
CA LYS A 326 3.69 0.95 -12.06
C LYS A 326 4.68 0.25 -12.98
N ILE A 327 4.59 -1.07 -13.04
CA ILE A 327 5.43 -1.88 -13.90
C ILE A 327 5.13 -1.61 -15.38
N ILE A 328 3.86 -1.65 -15.79
CA ILE A 328 3.46 -1.36 -17.17
C ILE A 328 3.96 0.04 -17.56
N ARG A 329 3.65 1.05 -16.74
CA ARG A 329 4.03 2.45 -17.02
C ARG A 329 5.53 2.64 -17.25
N ARG A 330 6.39 1.91 -16.56
CA ARG A 330 7.85 1.98 -16.73
C ARG A 330 8.37 1.31 -17.99
N ASN A 331 7.57 0.44 -18.60
CA ASN A 331 7.99 -0.38 -19.75
C ASN A 331 7.24 -0.04 -21.04
N LEU A 332 6.33 0.94 -21.02
CA LEU A 332 5.67 1.43 -22.21
C LEU A 332 6.66 2.26 -23.07
N PRO A 333 6.60 2.14 -24.40
CA PRO A 333 7.29 3.06 -25.32
C PRO A 333 6.79 4.50 -25.15
N GLU A 334 7.60 5.50 -25.55
CA GLU A 334 7.32 6.94 -25.37
C GLU A 334 6.01 7.41 -26.04
N ASP A 335 5.59 6.75 -27.13
CA ASP A 335 4.35 7.08 -27.85
C ASP A 335 3.06 6.57 -27.16
N TYR A 336 3.19 5.86 -26.05
CA TYR A 336 2.05 5.22 -25.36
C TYR A 336 1.92 5.69 -23.94
N ASP A 337 0.66 5.87 -23.49
CA ASP A 337 0.33 6.19 -22.11
C ASP A 337 -0.57 5.14 -21.49
N LEU A 338 -0.55 5.06 -20.14
CA LEU A 338 -1.36 4.17 -19.34
C LEU A 338 -2.42 4.96 -18.58
N LEU A 339 -3.69 4.70 -18.89
CA LEU A 339 -4.83 5.12 -18.10
C LEU A 339 -5.10 4.04 -17.04
N TYR A 340 -5.21 4.46 -15.78
CA TYR A 340 -5.41 3.58 -14.65
C TYR A 340 -6.78 3.83 -14.03
N GLN A 341 -7.64 2.81 -14.05
CA GLN A 341 -8.98 2.84 -13.47
C GLN A 341 -9.85 4.02 -13.96
N GLU A 342 -9.80 4.34 -15.24
CA GLU A 342 -10.67 5.36 -15.84
C GLU A 342 -12.07 4.82 -16.10
N GLU A 343 -13.08 5.67 -15.90
CA GLU A 343 -14.49 5.31 -16.03
C GLU A 343 -15.01 5.54 -17.45
N TYR A 344 -15.61 4.51 -18.03
CA TYR A 344 -16.22 4.56 -19.35
C TYR A 344 -17.73 4.34 -19.25
N PRO A 345 -18.57 5.14 -19.93
CA PRO A 345 -20.02 5.00 -19.89
C PRO A 345 -20.46 3.71 -20.59
N PHE A 346 -21.08 2.79 -19.87
CA PHE A 346 -21.59 1.54 -20.40
C PHE A 346 -23.08 1.57 -20.71
N LEU A 347 -23.90 2.07 -19.78
CA LEU A 347 -25.34 2.12 -19.92
C LEU A 347 -25.84 3.53 -19.58
N LYS A 348 -26.55 4.16 -20.53
CA LYS A 348 -27.15 5.50 -20.36
C LYS A 348 -28.66 5.40 -20.36
N LEU A 349 -29.35 6.02 -19.39
CA LEU A 349 -30.80 6.14 -19.38
C LEU A 349 -31.25 7.10 -20.49
N ARG A 350 -31.95 6.60 -21.52
CA ARG A 350 -32.44 7.45 -22.65
C ARG A 350 -33.86 7.95 -22.46
N ARG A 351 -34.73 7.25 -21.75
CA ARG A 351 -36.15 7.64 -21.52
C ARG A 351 -36.61 7.22 -20.15
N TYR A 352 -37.40 8.09 -19.51
CA TYR A 352 -38.14 7.79 -18.31
C TYR A 352 -39.63 8.02 -18.60
N THR A 353 -40.44 6.97 -18.49
CA THR A 353 -41.89 7.03 -18.75
C THR A 353 -42.68 7.33 -17.49
N ARG A 354 -42.46 8.48 -16.89
CA ARG A 354 -43.46 9.08 -15.96
C ARG A 354 -43.92 10.39 -16.56
N GLU A 355 -45.20 10.44 -16.89
CA GLU A 355 -45.85 11.69 -17.31
C GLU A 355 -45.67 12.74 -16.22
N ARG A 356 -45.14 13.93 -16.60
CA ARG A 356 -45.06 15.18 -15.84
C ARG A 356 -43.80 15.55 -15.05
N GLU A 357 -42.66 15.00 -15.28
CA GLU A 357 -41.47 15.68 -14.80
C GLU A 357 -40.51 16.06 -15.95
N LYS A 358 -40.32 17.38 -16.12
CA LYS A 358 -39.26 17.94 -16.97
C LYS A 358 -37.94 17.43 -16.45
N CYS A 359 -37.36 16.47 -17.13
CA CYS A 359 -36.09 15.84 -16.80
C CYS A 359 -34.98 16.90 -16.84
N SER A 360 -34.57 17.41 -15.68
CA SER A 360 -33.32 18.13 -15.53
C SER A 360 -32.15 17.16 -15.76
N LYS A 361 -31.22 17.57 -16.54
CA LYS A 361 -29.99 17.03 -17.12
C LYS A 361 -29.13 15.96 -16.37
N LEU A 362 -29.69 15.08 -15.56
CA LEU A 362 -28.93 13.97 -14.96
C LEU A 362 -29.19 12.67 -15.72
N THR A 363 -28.45 12.45 -16.77
CA THR A 363 -28.37 11.13 -17.43
C THR A 363 -27.74 10.15 -16.44
N LYS A 364 -28.55 9.33 -15.76
CA LYS A 364 -28.03 8.21 -14.97
C LYS A 364 -27.25 7.29 -15.90
N CYS A 365 -25.95 7.15 -15.65
CA CYS A 365 -25.03 6.31 -16.39
C CYS A 365 -24.50 5.23 -15.45
N LEU A 366 -24.42 3.98 -15.94
CA LEU A 366 -23.69 2.92 -15.27
C LEU A 366 -22.29 2.87 -15.92
N PRO A 367 -21.23 3.29 -15.23
CA PRO A 367 -19.89 3.22 -15.78
C PRO A 367 -19.30 1.81 -15.67
N GLN A 368 -18.36 1.52 -16.55
CA GLN A 368 -17.41 0.40 -16.42
C GLN A 368 -16.01 0.97 -16.23
N LYS A 369 -15.20 0.29 -15.41
CA LYS A 369 -13.90 0.76 -14.98
C LYS A 369 -12.83 -0.31 -15.19
N PRO A 370 -12.20 -0.36 -16.39
CA PRO A 370 -11.07 -1.24 -16.62
C PRO A 370 -9.91 -0.91 -15.71
N ASP A 371 -9.14 -1.93 -15.27
CA ASP A 371 -7.96 -1.68 -14.45
C ASP A 371 -6.93 -0.84 -15.22
N TYR A 372 -6.66 -1.19 -16.48
CA TYR A 372 -5.71 -0.46 -17.32
C TYR A 372 -6.16 -0.37 -18.76
N VAL A 373 -5.96 0.79 -19.36
CA VAL A 373 -6.11 1.01 -20.80
C VAL A 373 -4.83 1.64 -21.33
N ILE A 374 -4.19 0.99 -22.31
CA ILE A 374 -3.06 1.59 -23.02
C ILE A 374 -3.62 2.40 -24.17
N ILE A 375 -3.20 3.66 -24.25
CA ILE A 375 -3.57 4.59 -25.32
C ILE A 375 -2.37 4.99 -26.13
N ARG A 376 -2.59 5.28 -27.40
CA ARG A 376 -1.63 5.90 -28.32
C ARG A 376 -2.27 7.12 -28.95
N ARG A 377 -1.71 8.33 -28.74
CA ARG A 377 -2.29 9.60 -29.23
C ARG A 377 -3.78 9.70 -28.90
N GLU A 378 -4.12 9.54 -27.63
CA GLU A 378 -5.49 9.57 -27.06
C GLU A 378 -6.45 8.46 -27.54
N THR A 379 -5.98 7.51 -28.33
CA THR A 379 -6.79 6.39 -28.79
C THR A 379 -6.47 5.12 -28.03
N PRO A 380 -7.45 4.42 -27.44
CA PRO A 380 -7.27 3.12 -26.85
C PRO A 380 -6.76 2.08 -27.87
N VAL A 381 -5.77 1.31 -27.47
CA VAL A 381 -5.17 0.24 -28.31
C VAL A 381 -5.13 -1.11 -27.62
N LEU A 382 -5.23 -1.14 -26.28
CA LEU A 382 -5.16 -2.38 -25.51
C LEU A 382 -5.85 -2.18 -24.16
N VAL A 383 -6.64 -3.16 -23.72
CA VAL A 383 -7.19 -3.21 -22.37
C VAL A 383 -6.52 -4.32 -21.57
N LEU A 384 -6.19 -4.05 -20.31
CA LEU A 384 -5.57 -5.05 -19.43
C LEU A 384 -6.30 -5.08 -18.09
N ASP A 385 -6.23 -6.24 -17.43
CA ASP A 385 -6.83 -6.45 -16.12
C ASP A 385 -5.90 -7.37 -15.29
N ALA A 386 -5.66 -7.02 -14.04
CA ALA A 386 -4.80 -7.77 -13.16
C ALA A 386 -5.60 -8.53 -12.11
N LYS A 387 -5.43 -9.84 -12.04
CA LYS A 387 -6.18 -10.70 -11.12
C LYS A 387 -5.23 -11.42 -10.16
N TYR A 388 -5.27 -11.02 -8.89
CA TYR A 388 -4.50 -11.68 -7.83
C TYR A 388 -5.22 -12.95 -7.35
N ARG A 389 -5.26 -13.97 -8.21
CA ARG A 389 -5.88 -15.28 -7.92
C ARG A 389 -5.19 -16.41 -8.66
N GLU A 390 -5.56 -17.63 -8.31
CA GLU A 390 -5.11 -18.84 -9.01
C GLU A 390 -5.77 -18.92 -10.39
N PHE A 391 -4.97 -19.24 -11.40
CA PHE A 391 -5.42 -19.52 -12.75
C PHE A 391 -5.62 -21.02 -12.90
N LYS A 392 -6.88 -21.45 -12.93
CA LYS A 392 -7.27 -22.87 -12.96
C LYS A 392 -7.55 -23.34 -14.38
N GLU A 393 -7.34 -24.63 -14.62
CA GLU A 393 -7.75 -25.37 -15.83
C GLU A 393 -7.20 -24.76 -17.15
N ASN A 394 -6.16 -23.97 -17.08
CA ASN A 394 -5.59 -23.27 -18.25
C ASN A 394 -6.62 -22.43 -19.03
N MET A 395 -7.70 -21.97 -18.40
CA MET A 395 -8.77 -21.20 -19.00
C MET A 395 -9.21 -20.04 -18.10
N PRO A 396 -9.47 -18.84 -18.65
CA PRO A 396 -10.05 -17.75 -17.87
C PRO A 396 -11.49 -18.12 -17.48
N SER A 397 -11.93 -17.71 -16.29
CA SER A 397 -13.33 -17.91 -15.91
C SER A 397 -14.27 -17.13 -16.84
N SER A 398 -15.49 -17.63 -17.00
CA SER A 398 -16.53 -16.99 -17.82
C SER A 398 -16.75 -15.52 -17.46
N ASP A 399 -16.66 -15.16 -16.16
CA ASP A 399 -16.85 -13.79 -15.71
C ASP A 399 -15.69 -12.87 -16.12
N MET A 400 -14.44 -13.35 -16.03
CA MET A 400 -13.26 -12.58 -16.48
C MET A 400 -13.31 -12.36 -17.98
N ALA A 401 -13.63 -13.42 -18.75
CA ALA A 401 -13.72 -13.32 -20.20
C ALA A 401 -14.82 -12.34 -20.63
N ARG A 402 -16.02 -12.42 -20.02
CA ARG A 402 -17.13 -11.49 -20.26
C ARG A 402 -16.76 -10.05 -19.89
N GLN A 403 -16.14 -9.84 -18.75
CA GLN A 403 -15.72 -8.51 -18.29
C GLN A 403 -14.78 -7.86 -19.30
N LEU A 404 -13.74 -8.58 -19.73
CA LEU A 404 -12.78 -8.05 -20.69
C LEU A 404 -13.37 -7.86 -22.10
N TYR A 405 -14.25 -8.74 -22.52
CA TYR A 405 -14.98 -8.55 -23.78
C TYR A 405 -15.80 -7.27 -23.78
N VAL A 406 -16.53 -7.00 -22.68
CA VAL A 406 -17.31 -5.77 -22.51
C VAL A 406 -16.37 -4.55 -22.54
N TYR A 407 -15.24 -4.60 -21.83
CA TYR A 407 -14.26 -3.50 -21.85
C TYR A 407 -13.72 -3.24 -23.25
N SER A 408 -13.33 -4.28 -23.97
CA SER A 408 -12.88 -4.17 -25.36
C SER A 408 -13.92 -3.47 -26.24
N LYS A 409 -15.20 -3.88 -26.17
CA LYS A 409 -16.28 -3.29 -26.99
C LYS A 409 -16.61 -1.85 -26.64
N ILE A 410 -16.55 -1.47 -25.35
CA ILE A 410 -16.71 -0.09 -24.93
C ILE A 410 -15.62 0.79 -25.52
N LEU A 411 -14.36 0.33 -25.47
CA LEU A 411 -13.21 1.07 -25.98
C LEU A 411 -13.19 1.14 -27.51
N GLU A 412 -13.63 0.09 -28.21
CA GLU A 412 -13.84 0.12 -29.66
C GLU A 412 -14.85 1.20 -30.05
N HIS A 413 -15.98 1.29 -29.31
CA HIS A 413 -16.99 2.30 -29.52
C HIS A 413 -16.46 3.72 -29.26
N ASP A 414 -15.75 3.95 -28.14
CA ASP A 414 -15.13 5.24 -27.80
C ASP A 414 -14.10 5.68 -28.86
N SER A 415 -13.30 4.73 -29.36
CA SER A 415 -12.32 4.96 -30.42
C SER A 415 -12.99 5.36 -31.75
N LYS A 416 -14.15 4.78 -32.06
CA LYS A 416 -14.93 5.10 -33.27
C LYS A 416 -15.51 6.50 -33.22
N GLU A 417 -16.07 6.90 -32.07
CA GLU A 417 -16.58 8.26 -31.88
C GLU A 417 -15.49 9.32 -32.06
N LYS A 418 -14.28 9.07 -31.51
CA LYS A 418 -13.14 10.00 -31.58
C LYS A 418 -12.53 10.12 -32.98
N ARG A 419 -12.42 9.02 -33.74
CA ARG A 419 -11.70 8.98 -35.02
C ARG A 419 -12.53 9.32 -36.26
N LYS A 420 -13.87 9.31 -36.16
CA LYS A 420 -14.80 9.44 -37.32
C LYS A 420 -14.51 8.45 -38.48
N ASN A 421 -13.77 7.39 -38.23
CA ASN A 421 -13.34 6.39 -39.22
C ASN A 421 -14.33 5.23 -39.33
N LYS A 422 -14.48 4.69 -40.54
CA LYS A 422 -15.40 3.57 -40.85
C LYS A 422 -14.92 2.18 -40.39
N ILE A 423 -13.61 2.02 -40.12
CA ILE A 423 -13.02 0.73 -39.73
C ILE A 423 -12.99 0.64 -38.21
N GLU A 424 -13.61 -0.38 -37.65
CA GLU A 424 -13.59 -0.67 -36.21
C GLU A 424 -12.27 -1.35 -35.85
N PRO A 425 -11.38 -0.69 -35.06
CA PRO A 425 -10.20 -1.37 -34.58
C PRO A 425 -10.62 -2.40 -33.53
N LYS A 426 -10.27 -3.68 -33.71
CA LYS A 426 -10.45 -4.70 -32.66
C LYS A 426 -9.43 -4.40 -31.56
N ILE A 427 -9.91 -4.10 -30.35
CA ILE A 427 -9.05 -3.81 -29.21
C ILE A 427 -8.82 -5.12 -28.45
N PRO A 428 -7.60 -5.68 -28.47
CA PRO A 428 -7.27 -6.90 -27.75
C PRO A 428 -7.30 -6.69 -26.23
N ALA A 429 -7.42 -7.78 -25.49
CA ALA A 429 -7.43 -7.78 -24.05
C ALA A 429 -6.29 -8.63 -23.46
N VAL A 430 -5.80 -8.28 -22.27
CA VAL A 430 -4.77 -9.03 -21.55
C VAL A 430 -5.18 -9.25 -20.10
N LEU A 431 -5.13 -10.50 -19.64
CA LEU A 431 -5.22 -10.88 -18.23
C LEU A 431 -3.83 -11.12 -17.66
N ILE A 432 -3.56 -10.52 -16.50
CA ILE A 432 -2.28 -10.65 -15.82
C ILE A 432 -2.49 -11.33 -14.47
N PHE A 433 -1.79 -12.45 -14.25
CA PHE A 433 -1.82 -13.20 -13.01
C PHE A 433 -0.44 -13.21 -12.32
N PRO A 434 -0.36 -13.26 -10.98
CA PRO A 434 0.91 -13.52 -10.31
C PRO A 434 1.30 -14.99 -10.48
N SER A 435 2.58 -15.26 -10.58
CA SER A 435 3.13 -16.62 -10.57
C SER A 435 4.38 -16.71 -9.70
N SER A 436 4.58 -17.88 -9.12
CA SER A 436 5.79 -18.24 -8.37
C SER A 436 6.12 -19.71 -8.60
N ASP A 437 7.11 -20.23 -7.90
CA ASP A 437 7.47 -21.66 -7.97
C ASP A 437 6.37 -22.59 -7.41
N THR A 438 5.49 -22.05 -6.57
CA THR A 438 4.40 -22.80 -5.91
C THR A 438 3.01 -22.35 -6.36
N TYR A 439 2.89 -21.17 -6.94
CA TYR A 439 1.62 -20.57 -7.30
C TYR A 439 1.56 -20.25 -8.79
N ASN A 440 0.52 -20.70 -9.48
CA ASN A 440 0.36 -20.57 -10.94
C ASN A 440 1.60 -21.07 -11.73
N LYS A 441 2.24 -22.14 -11.26
CA LYS A 441 3.50 -22.66 -11.80
C LYS A 441 3.42 -23.00 -13.28
N GLU A 442 2.31 -23.58 -13.72
CA GLU A 442 2.11 -23.95 -15.13
C GLU A 442 2.09 -22.72 -16.03
N LEU A 443 1.42 -21.65 -15.58
CA LEU A 443 1.37 -20.39 -16.32
C LEU A 443 2.73 -19.69 -16.35
N LYS A 444 3.54 -19.83 -15.26
CA LYS A 444 4.91 -19.29 -15.19
C LYS A 444 5.79 -19.79 -16.34
N ASN A 445 5.66 -21.06 -16.70
CA ASN A 445 6.48 -21.69 -17.72
C ASN A 445 6.03 -21.36 -19.16
N LYS A 446 4.88 -20.70 -19.33
CA LYS A 446 4.34 -20.27 -20.62
C LYS A 446 4.63 -18.79 -20.82
N LYS A 447 5.02 -18.41 -22.05
CA LYS A 447 5.19 -16.99 -22.38
C LYS A 447 3.87 -16.24 -22.28
N TYR A 448 2.81 -16.84 -22.83
CA TYR A 448 1.42 -16.39 -22.77
C TYR A 448 0.51 -17.52 -23.25
N LEU A 449 -0.80 -17.40 -22.97
CA LEU A 449 -1.86 -18.14 -23.61
C LEU A 449 -2.66 -17.15 -24.48
N GLU A 450 -3.06 -17.57 -25.68
CA GLU A 450 -3.85 -16.78 -26.61
C GLU A 450 -5.21 -17.44 -26.80
N PHE A 451 -6.28 -16.67 -26.62
CA PHE A 451 -7.66 -17.05 -26.82
C PHE A 451 -8.28 -16.08 -27.83
N GLU A 452 -9.35 -16.50 -28.46
CA GLU A 452 -10.09 -15.69 -29.41
C GLU A 452 -11.58 -15.73 -29.09
N PHE A 453 -12.21 -14.56 -29.06
CA PHE A 453 -13.67 -14.47 -28.96
C PHE A 453 -14.32 -14.77 -30.31
N PHE A 454 -15.63 -15.03 -30.30
CA PHE A 454 -16.41 -15.38 -31.49
C PHE A 454 -16.33 -14.32 -32.61
N ASP A 455 -15.97 -13.09 -32.29
CA ASP A 455 -15.79 -11.98 -33.22
C ASP A 455 -14.31 -11.74 -33.59
N GLU A 456 -13.43 -12.70 -33.33
CA GLU A 456 -11.98 -12.67 -33.57
C GLU A 456 -11.20 -11.65 -32.70
N THR A 457 -11.83 -11.05 -31.65
CA THR A 457 -11.13 -10.23 -30.66
C THR A 457 -10.21 -11.14 -29.85
N LYS A 458 -8.94 -10.75 -29.69
CA LYS A 458 -7.93 -11.58 -29.02
C LYS A 458 -7.87 -11.28 -27.52
N LEU A 459 -7.75 -12.38 -26.75
CA LEU A 459 -7.50 -12.33 -25.32
C LEU A 459 -6.18 -13.06 -25.02
N TYR A 460 -5.27 -12.37 -24.37
CA TYR A 460 -4.01 -12.93 -23.92
C TYR A 460 -4.01 -13.11 -22.42
N VAL A 461 -3.44 -14.22 -21.95
CA VAL A 461 -3.24 -14.50 -20.52
C VAL A 461 -1.76 -14.60 -20.27
N VAL A 462 -1.25 -13.81 -19.30
CA VAL A 462 0.18 -13.67 -19.01
C VAL A 462 0.41 -13.83 -17.51
N ALA A 463 1.52 -14.48 -17.15
CA ALA A 463 2.00 -14.52 -15.79
C ALA A 463 3.05 -13.44 -15.53
N TYR A 464 2.95 -12.79 -14.36
CA TYR A 464 4.04 -12.02 -13.79
C TYR A 464 4.77 -12.88 -12.75
N ASP A 465 6.06 -13.14 -12.97
CA ASP A 465 6.87 -13.91 -12.04
C ASP A 465 7.30 -13.05 -10.84
N VAL A 466 6.61 -13.25 -9.71
CA VAL A 466 6.88 -12.51 -8.47
C VAL A 466 8.14 -12.99 -7.73
N GLU A 467 8.73 -14.13 -8.12
CA GLU A 467 9.98 -14.64 -7.53
C GLU A 467 11.15 -13.66 -7.74
N THR A 468 11.10 -12.89 -8.83
CA THR A 468 12.08 -11.83 -9.10
C THR A 468 12.16 -10.79 -8.00
N LEU A 469 11.08 -10.58 -7.26
CA LEU A 469 11.03 -9.65 -6.12
C LEU A 469 11.78 -10.16 -4.88
N LYS A 470 12.09 -11.45 -4.79
CA LYS A 470 12.86 -12.03 -3.67
C LYS A 470 14.33 -11.62 -3.73
N SER A 471 14.93 -11.57 -4.91
CA SER A 471 16.37 -11.34 -5.10
C SER A 471 16.73 -9.90 -5.45
N ARG A 472 15.97 -9.22 -6.30
CA ARG A 472 16.23 -7.85 -6.75
C ARG A 472 14.95 -7.16 -7.24
N LEU A 473 15.00 -5.81 -7.31
CA LEU A 473 14.03 -4.97 -8.02
C LEU A 473 14.15 -5.08 -9.56
N ASP A 474 14.87 -6.06 -10.09
CA ASP A 474 14.89 -6.32 -11.52
C ASP A 474 13.51 -6.83 -11.92
N MET A 475 12.74 -5.89 -12.43
CA MET A 475 11.39 -6.07 -12.91
C MET A 475 11.45 -6.82 -14.24
N ASP A 476 11.68 -8.12 -14.16
CA ASP A 476 11.67 -8.96 -15.34
C ASP A 476 10.24 -9.11 -15.86
N MET A 477 9.87 -8.19 -16.72
CA MET A 477 8.60 -8.18 -17.43
C MET A 477 8.68 -8.92 -18.77
N LYS A 478 9.64 -9.82 -18.96
CA LYS A 478 9.87 -10.45 -20.28
C LYS A 478 8.57 -10.88 -20.94
N ASN A 479 7.69 -11.57 -20.20
CA ASN A 479 6.45 -12.08 -20.75
C ASN A 479 5.44 -10.96 -21.03
N ILE A 480 5.20 -10.05 -20.08
CA ILE A 480 4.24 -8.96 -20.25
C ILE A 480 4.72 -7.99 -21.34
N ARG A 481 6.00 -7.59 -21.29
CA ARG A 481 6.61 -6.74 -22.30
C ARG A 481 6.54 -7.38 -23.70
N TYR A 482 6.83 -8.69 -23.77
CA TYR A 482 6.75 -9.43 -25.03
C TYR A 482 5.33 -9.37 -25.62
N VAL A 483 4.30 -9.64 -24.83
CA VAL A 483 2.90 -9.63 -25.29
C VAL A 483 2.47 -8.22 -25.68
N ILE A 484 2.75 -7.21 -24.84
CA ILE A 484 2.45 -5.81 -25.15
C ILE A 484 3.14 -5.39 -26.45
N THR A 485 4.44 -5.66 -26.60
CA THR A 485 5.20 -5.31 -27.82
C THR A 485 4.70 -6.07 -29.04
N LYS A 486 4.33 -7.36 -28.89
CA LYS A 486 3.74 -8.16 -29.98
C LYS A 486 2.45 -7.54 -30.48
N ILE A 487 1.54 -7.15 -29.57
CA ILE A 487 0.26 -6.53 -29.90
C ILE A 487 0.48 -5.18 -30.57
N LEU A 488 1.28 -4.31 -29.94
CA LEU A 488 1.54 -2.96 -30.45
C LEU A 488 2.28 -2.94 -31.79
N ASN A 489 3.15 -3.91 -32.07
CA ASN A 489 3.83 -4.02 -33.38
C ASN A 489 2.95 -4.58 -34.49
N HIS A 490 1.93 -5.39 -34.19
CA HIS A 490 0.96 -5.84 -35.19
C HIS A 490 0.10 -4.68 -35.71
N ASP A 491 -0.30 -3.74 -34.83
CA ASP A 491 -1.06 -2.55 -35.25
C ASP A 491 -0.23 -1.58 -36.11
N GLY A 492 1.10 -1.57 -35.93
CA GLY A 492 2.03 -0.75 -36.76
C GLY A 492 2.19 -1.24 -38.19
N LYS A 493 1.96 -2.54 -38.46
CA LYS A 493 2.10 -3.10 -39.81
C LYS A 493 0.81 -3.01 -40.65
N SER A 494 -0.36 -2.90 -40.03
CA SER A 494 -1.63 -2.75 -40.75
C SER A 494 -1.83 -1.33 -41.33
N SER A 495 -1.11 -0.32 -40.82
CA SER A 495 -1.17 1.06 -41.34
C SER A 495 -0.13 1.38 -42.43
N ALA A 496 0.79 0.45 -42.72
CA ALA A 496 1.84 0.66 -43.75
C ALA A 496 1.57 -0.03 -45.08
N CYS A 497 0.42 -0.72 -45.25
CA CYS A 497 0.06 -1.38 -46.52
C CYS A 497 -1.15 -0.75 -47.25
N SER A 498 -1.35 0.56 -47.08
CA SER A 498 -2.30 1.32 -47.89
C SER A 498 -1.72 2.70 -48.21
N VAL A 499 -0.72 2.74 -49.09
CA VAL A 499 -0.39 3.87 -49.99
C VAL A 499 -0.20 3.28 -51.38
#